data_25bf24b98448356e6f1191b364aecd0a
#
_entry.id   25bf24b98448356e6f1191b364aecd0a
#
_cell.length_a   1.000
_cell.length_b   1.000
_cell.length_c   1.000
_cell.angle_alpha   90.00
_cell.angle_beta   90.00
_cell.angle_gamma   90.00
#
_symmetry.space_group_name_H-M   'P 1'
#
loop_
_entity.id
_entity.type
_entity.pdbx_description
1 polymer ?
#
loop_
_entity_poly.entity_id
_entity_poly.type
_entity_poly.pdbx_seq_one_letter_code
_entity_poly.pdbx_strand_id
1 'polypeptide(L)'
;MLPRQAKKAITPLIASIILLALAIAVSLATLAWLSGLSTSSTEVEELRATDHQWGPSVAYIDITLNNIGTQRVKLNSVTVNSQPATVIYIVGSNQINSGDSAVLRISGTFTIGANYQFTFQTATGNRFFYLAAAELVSSVFRMEWGTVTADDTFKTVTLQHTYSSPIIVCSPTYTSGFPRTARITDVLPNSFKIRVQNPSNETLPETTVNYLVVEEGEWTAPFKIEAKKYQTSTVGQNNDWNYDLRSYGQSYSGNILVFHQVMSFNDPTWISTYVSKANSRTNPPNPEDSSFRIALNGAEAADTHEAEDVGYIIIQEDHNMLNGIEWEAKQTTDKIQGLLNSPPYNTSFDQIFPEPPNVALAFQQEMDGSDGSWAIVYSASNTQLGLACDEDQVKDTDRSHTTEICGFIVFENPGSYTQ
;
A
#
# COMPACT_ATOMS: atom_id res chain seq x y z
N MET A 1 58.86 68.38 60.19
CA MET A 1 58.41 68.44 58.82
C MET A 1 58.62 67.03 58.17
N LEU A 2 57.53 66.28 57.94
CA LEU A 2 57.63 65.00 57.31
C LEU A 2 57.45 65.18 55.76
N PRO A 3 58.23 64.51 54.88
CA PRO A 3 58.12 64.73 53.46
C PRO A 3 56.85 64.06 52.90
N ARG A 4 56.05 64.81 52.16
CA ARG A 4 54.91 64.30 51.37
C ARG A 4 55.44 63.35 50.30
N GLN A 5 55.04 62.09 50.40
CA GLN A 5 55.23 61.16 49.27
C GLN A 5 54.37 61.61 48.11
N ALA A 6 55.02 61.87 46.98
CA ALA A 6 54.32 62.13 45.72
C ALA A 6 53.64 60.83 45.20
N LYS A 7 52.30 60.86 45.13
CA LYS A 7 51.54 59.78 44.42
C LYS A 7 51.93 59.78 42.95
N LYS A 8 52.63 58.73 42.51
CA LYS A 8 52.91 58.55 41.08
C LYS A 8 51.55 58.39 40.38
N ALA A 9 51.18 59.39 39.61
CA ALA A 9 50.01 59.27 38.73
C ALA A 9 50.34 58.29 37.62
N ILE A 10 49.44 57.38 37.29
CA ILE A 10 49.51 56.50 36.14
C ILE A 10 49.50 57.37 34.91
N THR A 11 50.47 57.18 34.03
CA THR A 11 50.57 57.95 32.78
C THR A 11 49.30 57.63 31.91
N PRO A 12 48.76 58.65 31.22
CA PRO A 12 47.56 58.46 30.38
C PRO A 12 47.63 57.29 29.44
N LEU A 13 48.84 57.01 28.94
CA LEU A 13 49.10 55.87 28.03
C LEU A 13 48.89 54.51 28.73
N ILE A 14 49.35 54.33 29.96
CA ILE A 14 49.16 53.11 30.75
C ILE A 14 47.71 52.95 31.11
N ALA A 15 47.01 54.04 31.46
CA ALA A 15 45.56 53.98 31.72
C ALA A 15 44.77 53.56 30.46
N SER A 16 45.11 54.04 29.29
CA SER A 16 44.48 53.67 28.03
C SER A 16 44.71 52.19 27.68
N ILE A 17 45.93 51.67 27.91
CA ILE A 17 46.24 50.25 27.66
C ILE A 17 45.48 49.34 28.62
N ILE A 18 45.35 49.72 29.91
CA ILE A 18 44.58 48.96 30.89
C ILE A 18 43.10 48.95 30.52
N LEU A 19 42.55 50.09 30.10
CA LEU A 19 41.13 50.19 29.70
C LEU A 19 40.88 49.37 28.42
N LEU A 20 41.79 49.39 27.45
CA LEU A 20 41.68 48.57 26.24
C LEU A 20 41.75 47.07 26.59
N ALA A 21 42.68 46.65 27.42
CA ALA A 21 42.81 45.28 27.89
C ALA A 21 41.55 44.79 28.65
N LEU A 22 40.98 45.66 29.48
CA LEU A 22 39.73 45.36 30.20
C LEU A 22 38.55 45.25 29.25
N ALA A 23 38.46 46.15 28.26
CA ALA A 23 37.40 46.10 27.24
C ALA A 23 37.48 44.80 26.39
N ILE A 24 38.68 44.39 26.01
CA ILE A 24 38.91 43.12 25.29
C ILE A 24 38.55 41.93 26.18
N ALA A 25 38.97 41.91 27.43
CA ALA A 25 38.65 40.83 28.36
C ALA A 25 37.14 40.69 28.61
N VAL A 26 36.43 41.82 28.80
CA VAL A 26 34.97 41.81 28.92
C VAL A 26 34.29 41.36 27.64
N SER A 27 34.76 41.81 26.48
CA SER A 27 34.22 41.37 25.17
C SER A 27 34.40 39.87 24.95
N LEU A 28 35.56 39.31 25.28
CA LEU A 28 35.83 37.88 25.19
C LEU A 28 34.99 37.06 26.18
N ALA A 29 34.83 37.58 27.40
CA ALA A 29 33.98 36.93 28.41
C ALA A 29 32.48 36.92 28.00
N THR A 30 32.00 38.04 27.42
CA THR A 30 30.63 38.10 26.89
C THR A 30 30.45 37.22 25.67
N LEU A 31 31.42 37.14 24.76
CA LEU A 31 31.36 36.21 23.64
C LEU A 31 31.36 34.73 24.10
N ALA A 32 32.22 34.40 25.07
CA ALA A 32 32.25 33.05 25.63
C ALA A 32 30.93 32.69 26.35
N TRP A 33 30.35 33.66 27.05
CA TRP A 33 29.04 33.48 27.71
C TRP A 33 27.90 33.34 26.66
N LEU A 34 27.87 34.18 25.64
CA LEU A 34 26.91 34.06 24.53
C LEU A 34 27.07 32.75 23.77
N SER A 35 28.30 32.31 23.48
CA SER A 35 28.56 31.05 22.81
C SER A 35 28.13 29.86 23.68
N GLY A 36 28.30 29.92 25.01
CA GLY A 36 27.79 28.92 25.95
C GLY A 36 26.25 28.89 26.01
N LEU A 37 25.60 30.05 25.85
CA LEU A 37 24.14 30.12 25.72
C LEU A 37 23.61 29.59 24.39
N SER A 38 24.36 29.78 23.29
CA SER A 38 23.97 29.27 21.95
C SER A 38 24.22 27.78 21.78
N THR A 39 25.04 27.15 22.61
CA THR A 39 25.28 25.70 22.64
C THR A 39 24.33 24.94 23.57
N SER A 40 23.56 25.58 24.41
CA SER A 40 22.37 24.99 25.03
C SER A 40 21.18 25.16 24.06
N SER A 41 21.25 24.59 22.88
CA SER A 41 20.02 24.20 22.16
C SER A 41 19.29 23.26 23.11
N THR A 42 18.25 23.75 23.76
CA THR A 42 17.37 22.91 24.56
C THR A 42 16.87 21.83 23.65
N GLU A 43 17.38 20.60 23.81
CA GLU A 43 16.86 19.42 23.11
C GLU A 43 15.41 19.25 23.55
N VAL A 44 14.49 19.65 22.70
CA VAL A 44 13.05 19.60 22.97
C VAL A 44 12.44 18.52 22.11
N GLU A 45 11.86 17.50 22.78
CA GLU A 45 10.91 16.60 22.12
C GLU A 45 9.57 17.32 22.02
N GLU A 46 9.06 17.49 20.81
CA GLU A 46 7.73 18.06 20.59
C GLU A 46 7.06 17.37 19.39
N LEU A 47 5.98 16.64 19.66
CA LEU A 47 5.15 16.01 18.67
C LEU A 47 3.83 16.77 18.55
N ARG A 48 3.43 17.00 17.31
CA ARG A 48 2.13 17.57 16.99
C ARG A 48 1.37 16.66 16.04
N ALA A 49 0.20 16.20 16.47
CA ALA A 49 -0.76 15.61 15.54
C ALA A 49 -1.38 16.73 14.68
N THR A 50 -1.26 16.61 13.37
CA THR A 50 -1.67 17.68 12.44
C THR A 50 -2.89 17.30 11.64
N ASP A 51 -3.15 16.00 11.49
CA ASP A 51 -4.28 15.50 10.71
C ASP A 51 -4.66 14.09 11.19
N HIS A 52 -5.89 13.68 10.88
CA HIS A 52 -6.33 12.31 11.06
C HIS A 52 -7.35 11.89 10.00
N GLN A 53 -7.42 10.61 9.75
CA GLN A 53 -8.41 10.01 8.86
C GLN A 53 -8.99 8.75 9.51
N TRP A 54 -10.32 8.71 9.64
CA TRP A 54 -11.01 7.49 10.07
C TRP A 54 -11.09 6.49 8.92
N GLY A 55 -10.88 5.22 9.22
CA GLY A 55 -11.09 4.14 8.27
C GLY A 55 -12.58 3.79 8.09
N PRO A 56 -12.90 2.94 7.11
CA PRO A 56 -14.26 2.46 6.88
C PRO A 56 -14.90 1.93 8.15
N SER A 57 -16.17 2.26 8.36
CA SER A 57 -16.93 1.85 9.55
C SER A 57 -16.23 2.18 10.88
N VAL A 58 -15.36 3.19 10.91
CA VAL A 58 -14.51 3.59 12.05
C VAL A 58 -13.71 2.44 12.68
N ALA A 59 -13.28 1.47 11.87
CA ALA A 59 -12.49 0.32 12.33
C ALA A 59 -11.08 0.69 12.78
N TYR A 60 -10.56 1.82 12.31
CA TYR A 60 -9.26 2.38 12.68
C TYR A 60 -9.24 3.89 12.47
N ILE A 61 -8.20 4.53 12.99
CA ILE A 61 -7.85 5.92 12.73
C ILE A 61 -6.37 5.99 12.32
N ASP A 62 -6.08 6.72 11.25
CA ASP A 62 -4.73 7.10 10.86
C ASP A 62 -4.45 8.51 11.37
N ILE A 63 -3.37 8.69 12.13
CA ILE A 63 -3.00 9.99 12.70
C ILE A 63 -1.62 10.37 12.19
N THR A 64 -1.51 11.56 11.61
CA THR A 64 -0.23 12.14 11.19
C THR A 64 0.41 12.88 12.36
N LEU A 65 1.59 12.44 12.77
CA LEU A 65 2.43 13.07 13.77
C LEU A 65 3.62 13.75 13.12
N ASN A 66 3.82 15.04 13.42
CA ASN A 66 4.99 15.80 13.01
C ASN A 66 5.88 16.05 14.23
N ASN A 67 7.16 15.79 14.12
CA ASN A 67 8.13 16.20 15.13
C ASN A 67 8.56 17.65 14.84
N ILE A 68 7.99 18.59 15.58
CA ILE A 68 8.30 20.01 15.51
C ILE A 68 9.35 20.45 16.54
N GLY A 69 9.84 19.50 17.34
CA GLY A 69 10.94 19.71 18.28
C GLY A 69 12.32 19.71 17.60
N THR A 70 13.34 19.97 18.38
CA THR A 70 14.74 19.99 17.90
C THR A 70 15.43 18.65 18.04
N GLN A 71 14.83 17.70 18.79
CA GLN A 71 15.38 16.37 19.05
C GLN A 71 14.58 15.30 18.33
N ARG A 72 15.25 14.19 17.95
CA ARG A 72 14.58 12.99 17.46
C ARG A 72 13.71 12.38 18.57
N VAL A 73 12.45 12.14 18.27
CA VAL A 73 11.49 11.48 19.16
C VAL A 73 11.45 9.98 18.87
N LYS A 74 11.45 9.17 19.94
CA LYS A 74 11.15 7.74 19.86
C LYS A 74 9.84 7.48 20.62
N LEU A 75 8.81 7.05 19.89
CA LEU A 75 7.55 6.62 20.49
C LEU A 75 7.73 5.30 21.24
N ASN A 76 7.23 5.25 22.46
CA ASN A 76 7.26 4.09 23.35
C ASN A 76 5.90 3.41 23.44
N SER A 77 4.81 4.17 23.57
CA SER A 77 3.45 3.63 23.62
C SER A 77 2.42 4.65 23.15
N VAL A 78 1.28 4.11 22.70
CA VAL A 78 0.09 4.89 22.38
C VAL A 78 -1.08 4.34 23.18
N THR A 79 -1.92 5.24 23.71
CA THR A 79 -3.16 4.85 24.39
C THR A 79 -4.35 5.59 23.79
N VAL A 80 -5.52 4.95 23.81
CA VAL A 80 -6.82 5.52 23.44
C VAL A 80 -7.70 5.51 24.67
N ASN A 81 -8.15 6.69 25.12
CA ASN A 81 -8.91 6.84 26.36
C ASN A 81 -8.22 6.13 27.55
N SER A 82 -6.88 6.27 27.66
CA SER A 82 -6.04 5.65 28.68
C SER A 82 -5.89 4.11 28.58
N GLN A 83 -6.44 3.44 27.57
CA GLN A 83 -6.24 2.02 27.32
C GLN A 83 -5.12 1.84 26.29
N PRO A 84 -4.20 0.86 26.48
CA PRO A 84 -3.15 0.58 25.49
C PRO A 84 -3.72 0.27 24.10
N ALA A 85 -3.11 0.82 23.06
CA ALA A 85 -3.50 0.60 21.68
C ALA A 85 -2.35 -0.04 20.88
N THR A 86 -2.69 -0.92 19.97
CA THR A 86 -1.77 -1.45 18.96
C THR A 86 -1.64 -0.46 17.83
N VAL A 87 -0.40 -0.20 17.40
CA VAL A 87 -0.08 0.79 16.39
C VAL A 87 0.68 0.12 15.25
N ILE A 88 0.28 0.44 14.01
CA ILE A 88 1.00 0.12 12.79
C ILE A 88 1.50 1.44 12.19
N TYR A 89 2.75 1.49 11.77
CA TYR A 89 3.30 2.67 11.09
C TYR A 89 3.04 2.53 9.58
N ILE A 90 2.15 3.37 9.05
CA ILE A 90 1.83 3.43 7.61
C ILE A 90 2.92 4.19 6.85
N VAL A 91 3.44 5.27 7.47
CA VAL A 91 4.57 6.05 6.96
C VAL A 91 5.55 6.29 8.11
N GLY A 92 6.83 6.10 7.83
CA GLY A 92 7.88 6.29 8.83
C GLY A 92 8.01 5.10 9.79
N SER A 93 8.43 5.39 11.01
CA SER A 93 8.66 4.40 12.08
C SER A 93 8.40 5.00 13.45
N ASN A 94 8.63 4.21 14.52
CA ASN A 94 8.55 4.74 15.88
C ASN A 94 9.66 5.75 16.23
N GLN A 95 10.58 6.05 15.30
CA GLN A 95 11.61 7.07 15.45
C GLN A 95 11.35 8.18 14.40
N ILE A 96 11.04 9.39 14.90
CA ILE A 96 10.70 10.54 14.07
C ILE A 96 11.77 11.60 14.30
N ASN A 97 12.59 11.90 13.28
CA ASN A 97 13.62 12.94 13.39
C ASN A 97 12.98 14.33 13.46
N SER A 98 13.74 15.32 13.91
CA SER A 98 13.31 16.72 13.89
C SER A 98 12.93 17.14 12.45
N GLY A 99 11.73 17.67 12.28
CA GLY A 99 11.16 18.09 10.99
C GLY A 99 10.50 16.98 10.18
N ASP A 100 10.64 15.70 10.59
CA ASP A 100 10.02 14.57 9.90
C ASP A 100 8.60 14.31 10.43
N SER A 101 7.85 13.49 9.66
CA SER A 101 6.49 13.05 9.99
C SER A 101 6.41 11.53 10.01
N ALA A 102 5.43 11.02 10.76
CA ALA A 102 5.01 9.62 10.70
C ALA A 102 3.47 9.54 10.66
N VAL A 103 2.94 8.54 9.98
CA VAL A 103 1.51 8.22 10.00
C VAL A 103 1.31 6.91 10.73
N LEU A 104 0.50 6.96 11.77
CA LEU A 104 0.21 5.83 12.65
C LEU A 104 -1.23 5.39 12.47
N ARG A 105 -1.44 4.12 12.15
CA ARG A 105 -2.75 3.48 12.20
C ARG A 105 -3.00 2.90 13.58
N ILE A 106 -4.11 3.26 14.19
CA ILE A 106 -4.58 2.77 15.48
C ILE A 106 -5.91 2.07 15.25
N SER A 107 -5.89 0.73 15.32
CA SER A 107 -7.09 -0.09 15.15
C SER A 107 -7.82 -0.27 16.48
N GLY A 108 -9.15 -0.33 16.44
CA GLY A 108 -9.97 -0.50 17.64
C GLY A 108 -11.46 -0.53 17.31
N THR A 109 -12.26 -0.72 18.35
CA THR A 109 -13.72 -0.58 18.26
C THR A 109 -14.08 0.85 18.64
N PHE A 110 -14.41 1.67 17.65
CA PHE A 110 -14.80 3.07 17.86
C PHE A 110 -16.30 3.22 17.62
N THR A 111 -16.93 4.10 18.39
CA THR A 111 -18.35 4.42 18.27
C THR A 111 -18.52 5.76 17.57
N ILE A 112 -19.27 5.78 16.47
CA ILE A 112 -19.54 6.99 15.69
C ILE A 112 -20.15 8.08 16.60
N GLY A 113 -19.63 9.31 16.47
CA GLY A 113 -20.02 10.46 17.27
C GLY A 113 -19.36 10.54 18.65
N ALA A 114 -18.64 9.50 19.08
CA ALA A 114 -17.89 9.55 20.33
C ALA A 114 -16.52 10.23 20.16
N ASN A 115 -16.08 10.95 21.20
CA ASN A 115 -14.76 11.57 21.24
C ASN A 115 -13.73 10.62 21.86
N TYR A 116 -12.56 10.56 21.25
CA TYR A 116 -11.44 9.74 21.69
C TYR A 116 -10.21 10.60 21.95
N GLN A 117 -9.55 10.36 23.08
CA GLN A 117 -8.26 10.97 23.41
C GLN A 117 -7.14 9.97 23.09
N PHE A 118 -6.29 10.35 22.18
CA PHE A 118 -5.06 9.63 21.84
C PHE A 118 -3.90 10.24 22.61
N THR A 119 -3.10 9.40 23.27
CA THR A 119 -1.92 9.85 24.02
C THR A 119 -0.70 9.14 23.47
N PHE A 120 0.27 9.91 23.00
CA PHE A 120 1.53 9.43 22.46
C PHE A 120 2.61 9.65 23.53
N GLN A 121 3.17 8.58 24.07
CA GLN A 121 4.23 8.64 25.07
C GLN A 121 5.58 8.31 24.44
N THR A 122 6.57 9.19 24.65
CA THR A 122 7.93 8.99 24.17
C THR A 122 8.75 8.11 25.11
N ALA A 123 9.91 7.65 24.65
CA ALA A 123 10.84 6.88 25.46
C ALA A 123 11.40 7.66 26.65
N THR A 124 11.42 8.99 26.59
CA THR A 124 11.82 9.90 27.68
C THR A 124 10.70 10.15 28.69
N GLY A 125 9.46 9.69 28.38
CA GLY A 125 8.29 9.83 29.24
C GLY A 125 7.40 11.03 28.94
N ASN A 126 7.74 11.87 27.97
CA ASN A 126 6.89 12.97 27.52
C ASN A 126 5.59 12.44 26.91
N ARG A 127 4.50 13.20 27.07
CA ARG A 127 3.16 12.82 26.59
C ARG A 127 2.57 13.93 25.73
N PHE A 128 2.08 13.53 24.56
CA PHE A 128 1.39 14.40 23.63
C PHE A 128 -0.02 13.88 23.42
N PHE A 129 -0.99 14.79 23.33
CA PHE A 129 -2.40 14.46 23.29
C PHE A 129 -3.03 14.91 21.98
N TYR A 130 -3.96 14.10 21.50
CA TYR A 130 -4.80 14.43 20.37
C TYR A 130 -6.25 14.00 20.63
N LEU A 131 -7.20 14.85 20.25
CA LEU A 131 -8.63 14.57 20.38
C LEU A 131 -9.24 14.46 18.98
N ALA A 132 -9.96 13.38 18.71
CA ALA A 132 -10.75 13.22 17.50
C ALA A 132 -12.12 12.63 17.82
N ALA A 133 -13.15 13.19 17.18
CA ALA A 133 -14.47 12.57 17.14
C ALA A 133 -14.48 11.44 16.12
N ALA A 134 -15.05 10.29 16.46
CA ALA A 134 -15.22 9.22 15.49
C ALA A 134 -16.33 9.61 14.50
N GLU A 135 -15.95 9.89 13.29
CA GLU A 135 -16.86 10.29 12.22
C GLU A 135 -16.96 9.15 11.20
N LEU A 136 -18.20 8.88 10.74
CA LEU A 136 -18.34 8.09 9.53
C LEU A 136 -17.67 8.86 8.41
N VAL A 137 -16.58 8.32 7.91
CA VAL A 137 -16.14 8.71 6.59
C VAL A 137 -17.24 8.23 5.66
N SER A 138 -18.01 9.17 5.13
CA SER A 138 -18.86 8.90 3.96
C SER A 138 -17.88 8.59 2.84
N SER A 139 -17.53 7.31 2.70
CA SER A 139 -16.69 6.86 1.61
C SER A 139 -17.50 7.10 0.33
N VAL A 140 -17.07 8.07 -0.43
CA VAL A 140 -17.57 8.26 -1.79
C VAL A 140 -16.99 7.14 -2.63
N PHE A 141 -17.83 6.41 -3.33
CA PHE A 141 -17.32 5.41 -4.26
C PHE A 141 -16.43 6.07 -5.30
N ARG A 142 -15.20 5.61 -5.38
CA ARG A 142 -14.23 6.01 -6.40
C ARG A 142 -13.60 4.78 -6.99
N MET A 143 -13.42 4.84 -8.28
CA MET A 143 -12.78 3.79 -9.05
C MET A 143 -12.02 4.43 -10.21
N GLU A 144 -10.82 3.94 -10.51
CA GLU A 144 -10.09 4.30 -11.72
C GLU A 144 -9.33 3.11 -12.28
N TRP A 145 -9.13 3.12 -13.58
CA TRP A 145 -8.46 2.04 -14.29
C TRP A 145 -7.59 2.62 -15.41
N GLY A 146 -6.49 1.95 -15.68
CA GLY A 146 -5.55 2.43 -16.67
C GLY A 146 -4.38 1.48 -16.90
N THR A 147 -3.39 1.98 -17.59
CA THR A 147 -2.17 1.24 -17.92
C THR A 147 -0.93 2.03 -17.51
N VAL A 148 0.12 1.30 -17.21
CA VAL A 148 1.45 1.86 -16.95
C VAL A 148 2.51 0.95 -17.58
N THR A 149 3.62 1.52 -18.04
CA THR A 149 4.79 0.75 -18.44
C THR A 149 5.70 0.56 -17.24
N ALA A 150 5.99 -0.69 -16.88
CA ALA A 150 6.82 -1.06 -15.73
C ALA A 150 7.90 -2.07 -16.12
N ASP A 151 9.03 -2.00 -15.46
CA ASP A 151 10.14 -2.95 -15.50
C ASP A 151 10.39 -3.52 -14.09
N ASP A 152 11.56 -4.10 -13.84
CA ASP A 152 11.96 -4.65 -12.54
C ASP A 152 12.35 -3.57 -11.49
N THR A 153 12.13 -2.29 -11.79
CA THR A 153 12.33 -1.16 -10.86
C THR A 153 11.01 -0.50 -10.50
N PHE A 154 10.89 0.00 -9.27
CA PHE A 154 9.67 0.67 -8.84
C PHE A 154 9.47 2.01 -9.54
N LYS A 155 8.32 2.15 -10.19
CA LYS A 155 7.84 3.40 -10.82
C LYS A 155 6.61 3.91 -10.07
N THR A 156 6.48 5.23 -9.92
CA THR A 156 5.32 5.85 -9.27
C THR A 156 4.19 6.02 -10.29
N VAL A 157 3.00 5.57 -9.92
CA VAL A 157 1.73 5.85 -10.60
C VAL A 157 0.98 6.90 -9.79
N THR A 158 0.63 8.02 -10.41
CA THR A 158 -0.20 9.05 -9.80
C THR A 158 -1.65 8.79 -10.17
N LEU A 159 -2.53 8.76 -9.17
CA LEU A 159 -3.96 8.52 -9.33
C LEU A 159 -4.71 9.81 -9.71
N GLN A 160 -5.82 9.66 -10.43
CA GLN A 160 -6.69 10.79 -10.80
C GLN A 160 -7.49 11.31 -9.59
N HIS A 161 -7.84 10.41 -8.67
CA HIS A 161 -8.58 10.72 -7.46
C HIS A 161 -7.72 10.60 -6.22
N THR A 162 -8.15 11.28 -5.15
CA THR A 162 -7.64 11.04 -3.80
C THR A 162 -8.57 10.07 -3.10
N TYR A 163 -8.08 8.92 -2.73
CA TYR A 163 -8.79 7.84 -2.03
C TYR A 163 -8.58 7.96 -0.53
N SER A 164 -9.53 7.47 0.24
CA SER A 164 -9.35 7.30 1.67
C SER A 164 -8.50 6.05 1.98
N SER A 165 -8.78 4.97 1.26
CA SER A 165 -8.07 3.71 1.37
C SER A 165 -8.13 2.97 0.03
N PRO A 166 -7.18 3.22 -0.90
CA PRO A 166 -7.22 2.59 -2.21
C PRO A 166 -6.88 1.11 -2.12
N ILE A 167 -7.69 0.27 -2.76
CA ILE A 167 -7.40 -1.13 -3.04
C ILE A 167 -7.02 -1.23 -4.51
N ILE A 168 -5.84 -1.80 -4.77
CA ILE A 168 -5.21 -1.78 -6.09
C ILE A 168 -4.93 -3.22 -6.53
N VAL A 169 -5.33 -3.55 -7.75
CA VAL A 169 -4.97 -4.80 -8.41
C VAL A 169 -4.36 -4.51 -9.77
N CYS A 170 -3.38 -5.33 -10.16
CA CYS A 170 -2.58 -5.12 -11.36
C CYS A 170 -2.39 -6.45 -12.11
N SER A 171 -2.44 -6.38 -13.44
CA SER A 171 -2.22 -7.52 -14.32
C SER A 171 -1.29 -7.14 -15.47
N PRO A 172 -0.08 -7.75 -15.57
CA PRO A 172 0.80 -7.56 -16.71
C PRO A 172 0.17 -8.14 -17.98
N THR A 173 0.33 -7.44 -19.10
CA THR A 173 0.05 -8.00 -20.42
C THR A 173 1.20 -8.92 -20.84
N TYR A 174 0.89 -10.00 -21.53
CA TYR A 174 1.90 -10.93 -22.03
C TYR A 174 2.98 -10.21 -22.85
N THR A 175 4.19 -10.51 -22.50
CA THR A 175 5.40 -10.13 -23.25
C THR A 175 6.31 -11.36 -23.26
N SER A 176 6.89 -11.68 -24.42
CA SER A 176 7.82 -12.81 -24.53
C SER A 176 8.99 -12.67 -23.53
N GLY A 177 9.55 -13.79 -23.11
CA GLY A 177 10.65 -13.88 -22.16
C GLY A 177 10.21 -14.50 -20.83
N PHE A 178 10.82 -14.07 -19.74
CA PHE A 178 10.63 -14.67 -18.42
C PHE A 178 9.23 -14.44 -17.83
N PRO A 179 8.74 -15.38 -17.01
CA PRO A 179 7.52 -15.21 -16.22
C PRO A 179 7.56 -13.95 -15.37
N ARG A 180 6.40 -13.32 -15.16
CA ARG A 180 6.32 -12.09 -14.38
C ARG A 180 4.98 -11.86 -13.74
N THR A 181 5.01 -11.27 -12.55
CA THR A 181 3.83 -10.74 -11.88
C THR A 181 4.04 -9.27 -11.55
N ALA A 182 2.97 -8.52 -11.34
CA ALA A 182 3.06 -7.17 -10.81
C ALA A 182 3.33 -7.21 -9.30
N ARG A 183 4.16 -6.31 -8.80
CA ARG A 183 4.38 -6.06 -7.39
C ARG A 183 4.19 -4.58 -7.10
N ILE A 184 3.39 -4.23 -6.08
CA ILE A 184 3.14 -2.84 -5.69
C ILE A 184 3.58 -2.57 -4.27
N THR A 185 3.83 -1.32 -3.96
CA THR A 185 4.18 -0.82 -2.62
C THR A 185 3.87 0.67 -2.52
N ASP A 186 4.11 1.27 -1.35
CA ASP A 186 3.90 2.69 -1.09
C ASP A 186 2.51 3.16 -1.56
N VAL A 187 1.48 2.39 -1.19
CA VAL A 187 0.09 2.70 -1.54
C VAL A 187 -0.38 3.89 -0.69
N LEU A 188 -0.49 5.03 -1.33
CA LEU A 188 -0.88 6.32 -0.75
C LEU A 188 -2.26 6.75 -1.28
N PRO A 189 -2.91 7.74 -0.67
CA PRO A 189 -4.23 8.20 -1.12
C PRO A 189 -4.32 8.62 -2.59
N ASN A 190 -3.24 9.06 -3.21
CA ASN A 190 -3.21 9.58 -4.58
C ASN A 190 -2.10 9.01 -5.46
N SER A 191 -1.43 7.95 -5.00
CA SER A 191 -0.36 7.31 -5.77
C SER A 191 -0.01 5.93 -5.22
N PHE A 192 0.69 5.13 -6.01
CA PHE A 192 1.34 3.91 -5.58
C PHE A 192 2.60 3.68 -6.39
N LYS A 193 3.46 2.78 -5.93
CA LYS A 193 4.60 2.32 -6.72
C LYS A 193 4.37 0.93 -7.27
N ILE A 194 4.83 0.68 -8.50
CA ILE A 194 4.69 -0.59 -9.20
C ILE A 194 6.00 -1.00 -9.85
N ARG A 195 6.25 -2.29 -9.89
CA ARG A 195 7.27 -2.98 -10.71
C ARG A 195 6.71 -4.29 -11.22
N VAL A 196 7.38 -4.91 -12.18
CA VAL A 196 7.22 -6.35 -12.45
C VAL A 196 8.32 -7.13 -11.76
N GLN A 197 8.02 -8.35 -11.34
CA GLN A 197 8.96 -9.21 -10.63
C GLN A 197 8.92 -10.63 -11.22
N ASN A 198 10.10 -11.21 -11.40
CA ASN A 198 10.26 -12.59 -11.89
C ASN A 198 10.58 -13.51 -10.69
N PRO A 199 9.98 -14.71 -10.61
CA PRO A 199 10.28 -15.66 -9.54
C PRO A 199 11.74 -16.06 -9.41
N SER A 200 12.47 -16.11 -10.52
CA SER A 200 13.90 -16.49 -10.56
C SER A 200 14.85 -15.30 -10.50
N ASN A 201 14.35 -14.08 -10.17
CA ASN A 201 15.12 -12.83 -10.10
C ASN A 201 15.83 -12.43 -11.40
N GLU A 202 15.30 -12.84 -12.55
CA GLU A 202 15.79 -12.40 -13.85
C GLU A 202 15.40 -10.94 -14.11
N THR A 203 16.27 -10.21 -14.79
CA THR A 203 15.98 -8.84 -15.24
C THR A 203 14.85 -8.84 -16.27
N LEU A 204 13.82 -8.05 -16.03
CA LEU A 204 12.64 -7.96 -16.87
C LEU A 204 12.66 -6.70 -17.73
N PRO A 205 12.41 -6.82 -19.05
CA PRO A 205 12.17 -5.65 -19.89
C PRO A 205 10.85 -4.97 -19.52
N GLU A 206 10.70 -3.72 -19.94
CA GLU A 206 9.45 -2.98 -19.82
C GLU A 206 8.28 -3.77 -20.42
N THR A 207 7.17 -3.79 -19.69
CA THR A 207 5.90 -4.36 -20.12
C THR A 207 4.75 -3.44 -19.72
N THR A 208 3.65 -3.54 -20.46
CA THR A 208 2.40 -2.88 -20.07
C THR A 208 1.78 -3.62 -18.90
N VAL A 209 1.46 -2.89 -17.84
CA VAL A 209 0.70 -3.39 -16.69
C VAL A 209 -0.61 -2.62 -16.61
N ASN A 210 -1.70 -3.37 -16.61
CA ASN A 210 -3.03 -2.81 -16.39
C ASN A 210 -3.29 -2.72 -14.90
N TYR A 211 -3.99 -1.68 -14.44
CA TYR A 211 -4.37 -1.52 -13.04
C TYR A 211 -5.83 -1.12 -12.88
N LEU A 212 -6.40 -1.53 -11.77
CA LEU A 212 -7.71 -1.13 -11.27
C LEU A 212 -7.54 -0.68 -9.83
N VAL A 213 -8.07 0.49 -9.48
CA VAL A 213 -8.09 1.07 -8.14
C VAL A 213 -9.53 1.29 -7.73
N VAL A 214 -9.88 0.83 -6.54
CA VAL A 214 -11.23 0.98 -5.97
C VAL A 214 -11.10 1.49 -4.53
N GLU A 215 -11.95 2.43 -4.12
CA GLU A 215 -12.08 2.84 -2.72
C GLU A 215 -12.49 1.64 -1.85
N GLU A 216 -11.80 1.40 -0.74
CA GLU A 216 -12.14 0.33 0.20
C GLU A 216 -13.59 0.47 0.71
N GLY A 217 -14.36 -0.59 0.62
CA GLY A 217 -15.77 -0.59 1.04
C GLY A 217 -16.61 -1.65 0.35
N GLU A 218 -17.92 -1.56 0.59
CA GLU A 218 -18.97 -2.39 0.02
C GLU A 218 -19.96 -1.48 -0.71
N TRP A 219 -20.10 -1.66 -2.02
CA TRP A 219 -20.85 -0.76 -2.88
C TRP A 219 -21.89 -1.54 -3.67
N THR A 220 -23.10 -1.01 -3.73
CA THR A 220 -24.22 -1.63 -4.48
C THR A 220 -24.56 -0.87 -5.76
N ALA A 221 -24.04 0.34 -5.90
CA ALA A 221 -24.18 1.19 -7.08
C ALA A 221 -22.79 1.80 -7.43
N PRO A 222 -22.48 1.99 -8.72
CA PRO A 222 -23.31 1.74 -9.91
C PRO A 222 -23.53 0.26 -10.23
N PHE A 223 -22.74 -0.64 -9.64
CA PHE A 223 -22.85 -2.10 -9.69
C PHE A 223 -22.33 -2.69 -8.38
N LYS A 224 -22.55 -3.98 -8.14
CA LYS A 224 -22.08 -4.62 -6.92
C LYS A 224 -20.59 -4.86 -6.97
N ILE A 225 -19.86 -4.19 -6.09
CA ILE A 225 -18.43 -4.31 -5.92
C ILE A 225 -18.04 -4.20 -4.44
N GLU A 226 -17.04 -4.95 -4.04
CA GLU A 226 -16.46 -4.92 -2.71
C GLU A 226 -14.95 -4.84 -2.84
N ALA A 227 -14.29 -3.97 -2.11
CA ALA A 227 -12.85 -3.80 -2.11
C ALA A 227 -12.33 -3.79 -0.67
N LYS A 228 -11.41 -4.68 -0.34
CA LYS A 228 -10.87 -4.85 1.02
C LYS A 228 -9.40 -5.22 0.99
N LYS A 229 -8.74 -5.08 2.13
CA LYS A 229 -7.39 -5.57 2.35
C LYS A 229 -7.26 -6.23 3.72
N TYR A 230 -6.25 -7.07 3.86
CA TYR A 230 -5.86 -7.68 5.12
C TYR A 230 -4.37 -8.05 5.06
N GLN A 231 -3.77 -8.31 6.21
CA GLN A 231 -2.38 -8.72 6.29
C GLN A 231 -2.28 -10.22 6.52
N THR A 232 -1.36 -10.88 5.82
CA THR A 232 -1.11 -12.32 5.97
C THR A 232 0.32 -12.69 5.63
N SER A 233 0.82 -13.76 6.30
CA SER A 233 2.03 -14.52 5.94
C SER A 233 1.69 -15.96 5.53
N THR A 234 0.41 -16.28 5.36
CA THR A 234 -0.03 -17.61 4.92
C THR A 234 0.35 -17.80 3.45
N VAL A 235 1.17 -18.81 3.16
CA VAL A 235 1.64 -19.13 1.81
C VAL A 235 1.04 -20.47 1.37
N GLY A 236 0.36 -20.47 0.23
CA GLY A 236 0.07 -21.66 -0.55
C GLY A 236 1.18 -21.86 -1.58
N GLN A 237 1.66 -23.09 -1.72
CA GLN A 237 2.78 -23.43 -2.59
C GLN A 237 2.76 -24.90 -2.96
N ASN A 238 3.48 -25.28 -3.96
CA ASN A 238 3.68 -26.62 -4.48
C ASN A 238 3.17 -27.78 -3.62
N ASN A 239 1.96 -28.27 -3.89
CA ASN A 239 1.24 -29.33 -3.16
C ASN A 239 0.80 -28.99 -1.72
N ASP A 240 1.15 -27.85 -1.14
CA ASP A 240 0.76 -27.41 0.18
C ASP A 240 0.06 -26.04 0.11
N TRP A 241 -1.25 -26.07 -0.16
CA TRP A 241 -2.06 -24.90 -0.43
C TRP A 241 -2.76 -24.38 0.82
N ASN A 242 -1.95 -23.79 1.73
CA ASN A 242 -2.43 -23.10 2.89
C ASN A 242 -3.19 -21.81 2.48
N TYR A 243 -4.20 -21.44 3.28
CA TYR A 243 -5.08 -20.32 2.95
C TYR A 243 -5.67 -19.66 4.18
N ASP A 244 -6.09 -18.42 4.00
CA ASP A 244 -7.00 -17.72 4.90
C ASP A 244 -8.43 -17.76 4.35
N LEU A 245 -9.43 -17.75 5.23
CA LEU A 245 -10.83 -17.58 4.83
C LEU A 245 -11.22 -16.11 4.99
N ARG A 246 -11.83 -15.57 3.92
CA ARG A 246 -12.41 -14.22 3.95
C ARG A 246 -13.89 -14.28 3.64
N SER A 247 -14.70 -13.62 4.47
CA SER A 247 -16.15 -13.56 4.27
C SER A 247 -16.49 -12.47 3.25
N TYR A 248 -17.53 -12.70 2.47
CA TYR A 248 -18.16 -11.67 1.65
C TYR A 248 -18.81 -10.62 2.55
N GLY A 249 -18.65 -9.34 2.22
CA GLY A 249 -19.25 -8.23 2.93
C GLY A 249 -20.70 -7.96 2.52
N GLN A 250 -21.07 -8.44 1.32
CA GLN A 250 -22.42 -8.32 0.78
C GLN A 250 -22.86 -9.60 0.06
N SER A 251 -24.17 -9.73 -0.21
CA SER A 251 -24.71 -10.84 -0.99
C SER A 251 -24.64 -10.56 -2.49
N TYR A 252 -24.35 -11.57 -3.27
CA TYR A 252 -24.31 -11.52 -4.73
C TYR A 252 -25.36 -12.48 -5.32
N SER A 253 -25.84 -12.20 -6.53
CA SER A 253 -26.93 -12.96 -7.18
C SER A 253 -26.51 -13.69 -8.46
N GLY A 254 -25.23 -13.72 -8.78
CA GLY A 254 -24.66 -14.36 -9.97
C GLY A 254 -23.19 -14.69 -9.72
N ASN A 255 -22.48 -15.10 -10.74
CA ASN A 255 -21.06 -15.34 -10.63
C ASN A 255 -20.34 -14.11 -10.12
N ILE A 256 -19.28 -14.32 -9.37
CA ILE A 256 -18.40 -13.28 -8.86
C ILE A 256 -16.97 -13.56 -9.29
N LEU A 257 -16.23 -12.47 -9.39
CA LEU A 257 -14.80 -12.48 -9.68
C LEU A 257 -14.08 -11.88 -8.49
N VAL A 258 -13.02 -12.53 -8.04
CA VAL A 258 -12.14 -12.01 -6.99
C VAL A 258 -10.81 -11.64 -7.62
N PHE A 259 -10.54 -10.37 -7.75
CA PHE A 259 -9.25 -9.84 -8.18
C PHE A 259 -8.39 -9.58 -6.95
N HIS A 260 -7.11 -9.92 -6.99
CA HIS A 260 -6.28 -9.98 -5.80
C HIS A 260 -4.82 -9.56 -6.08
N GLN A 261 -4.18 -8.90 -5.11
CA GLN A 261 -2.84 -8.34 -5.27
C GLN A 261 -2.10 -8.22 -3.95
N VAL A 262 -0.81 -8.51 -3.94
CA VAL A 262 0.09 -8.10 -2.86
C VAL A 262 0.32 -6.58 -2.96
N MET A 263 -0.08 -5.83 -1.94
CA MET A 263 -0.09 -4.36 -1.92
C MET A 263 1.04 -3.75 -1.09
N SER A 264 1.99 -4.55 -0.62
CA SER A 264 3.17 -4.13 0.14
C SER A 264 4.44 -4.82 -0.37
N PHE A 265 5.58 -4.42 0.15
CA PHE A 265 6.89 -4.99 -0.20
C PHE A 265 7.73 -5.12 1.07
N ASN A 266 7.22 -5.90 2.03
CA ASN A 266 7.87 -6.11 3.32
C ASN A 266 9.02 -7.11 3.21
N ASP A 267 8.91 -8.04 2.26
CA ASP A 267 9.95 -8.98 1.87
C ASP A 267 10.26 -8.84 0.36
N PRO A 268 11.52 -8.70 -0.04
CA PRO A 268 11.90 -8.58 -1.45
C PRO A 268 11.77 -9.87 -2.26
N THR A 269 11.58 -11.02 -1.61
CA THR A 269 11.35 -12.31 -2.25
C THR A 269 10.09 -12.26 -3.11
N TRP A 270 10.12 -12.92 -4.26
CA TRP A 270 8.95 -12.98 -5.13
C TRP A 270 7.79 -13.68 -4.43
N ILE A 271 6.62 -13.11 -4.56
CA ILE A 271 5.35 -13.67 -4.10
C ILE A 271 4.21 -13.08 -4.93
N SER A 272 3.17 -13.86 -5.20
CA SER A 272 1.90 -13.38 -5.75
C SER A 272 0.75 -13.74 -4.81
N THR A 273 -0.46 -13.87 -5.30
CA THR A 273 -1.65 -14.25 -4.51
C THR A 273 -2.48 -15.26 -5.29
N TYR A 274 -3.28 -16.08 -4.59
CA TYR A 274 -4.29 -16.94 -5.20
C TYR A 274 -5.60 -16.88 -4.44
N VAL A 275 -6.69 -17.25 -5.11
CA VAL A 275 -8.03 -17.39 -4.54
C VAL A 275 -8.65 -18.71 -4.98
N SER A 276 -9.64 -19.21 -4.20
CA SER A 276 -10.49 -20.33 -4.60
C SER A 276 -11.73 -20.41 -3.73
N LYS A 277 -12.61 -21.37 -4.02
CA LYS A 277 -13.79 -21.67 -3.21
C LYS A 277 -13.41 -22.05 -1.78
N ALA A 278 -14.23 -21.67 -0.80
CA ALA A 278 -13.97 -21.88 0.63
C ALA A 278 -13.62 -23.32 1.01
N ASN A 279 -14.19 -24.31 0.37
CA ASN A 279 -14.01 -25.73 0.68
C ASN A 279 -13.30 -26.54 -0.43
N SER A 280 -12.86 -25.87 -1.50
CA SER A 280 -12.20 -26.51 -2.65
C SER A 280 -11.15 -25.58 -3.26
N ARG A 281 -9.94 -26.09 -3.50
CA ARG A 281 -8.89 -25.38 -4.23
C ARG A 281 -9.19 -25.28 -5.73
N THR A 282 -9.85 -26.30 -6.26
CA THR A 282 -10.11 -26.53 -7.67
C THR A 282 -11.49 -26.07 -8.12
N ASN A 283 -12.01 -25.04 -7.51
CA ASN A 283 -13.26 -24.38 -7.88
C ASN A 283 -13.17 -22.89 -7.56
N PRO A 284 -13.77 -22.02 -8.38
CA PRO A 284 -13.77 -20.59 -8.15
C PRO A 284 -14.61 -20.19 -6.94
N PRO A 285 -14.37 -19.00 -6.37
CA PRO A 285 -15.21 -18.42 -5.33
C PRO A 285 -16.69 -18.44 -5.73
N ASN A 286 -17.55 -18.86 -4.80
CA ASN A 286 -18.98 -19.00 -5.07
C ASN A 286 -19.79 -18.12 -4.11
N PRO A 287 -20.67 -17.25 -4.62
CA PRO A 287 -21.50 -16.36 -3.79
C PRO A 287 -22.51 -17.09 -2.86
N GLU A 288 -22.81 -18.37 -3.13
CA GLU A 288 -23.64 -19.20 -2.25
C GLU A 288 -22.89 -19.62 -0.98
N ASP A 289 -21.55 -19.60 -0.99
CA ASP A 289 -20.74 -19.81 0.20
C ASP A 289 -20.68 -18.50 1.02
N SER A 290 -20.40 -18.60 2.31
CA SER A 290 -20.25 -17.41 3.17
C SER A 290 -18.86 -16.78 3.07
N SER A 291 -17.91 -17.46 2.41
CA SER A 291 -16.49 -17.09 2.37
C SER A 291 -15.79 -17.72 1.17
N PHE A 292 -14.55 -17.29 0.94
CA PHE A 292 -13.64 -17.83 -0.06
C PHE A 292 -12.22 -17.94 0.53
N ARG A 293 -11.36 -18.72 -0.14
CA ARG A 293 -9.94 -18.82 0.20
C ARG A 293 -9.16 -17.72 -0.50
N ILE A 294 -8.19 -17.15 0.20
CA ILE A 294 -7.20 -16.26 -0.36
C ILE A 294 -5.91 -16.37 0.46
N ALA A 295 -4.76 -16.35 -0.18
CA ALA A 295 -3.46 -16.31 0.49
C ALA A 295 -2.37 -15.81 -0.47
N LEU A 296 -1.16 -15.72 0.05
CA LEU A 296 0.03 -15.56 -0.79
C LEU A 296 0.24 -16.83 -1.63
N ASN A 297 0.63 -16.65 -2.89
CA ASN A 297 1.00 -17.73 -3.80
C ASN A 297 2.51 -17.74 -3.97
N GLY A 298 3.14 -18.74 -3.36
CA GLY A 298 4.57 -18.98 -3.48
C GLY A 298 4.96 -19.79 -4.71
N ALA A 299 3.97 -20.37 -5.41
CA ALA A 299 4.18 -21.29 -6.54
C ALA A 299 5.24 -22.37 -6.18
N GLU A 300 6.30 -22.49 -6.92
CA GLU A 300 7.45 -23.33 -6.59
C GLU A 300 8.66 -22.52 -6.04
N ALA A 301 8.53 -21.19 -5.99
CA ALA A 301 9.59 -20.25 -5.65
C ALA A 301 9.72 -19.98 -4.15
N ALA A 302 8.62 -20.03 -3.38
CA ALA A 302 8.64 -19.70 -1.96
C ALA A 302 7.65 -20.57 -1.16
N ASP A 303 8.13 -21.14 -0.05
CA ASP A 303 7.33 -21.91 0.93
C ASP A 303 6.99 -21.09 2.19
N THR A 304 7.69 -19.99 2.41
CA THR A 304 7.48 -19.04 3.50
C THR A 304 7.68 -17.62 2.99
N HIS A 305 7.00 -16.66 3.59
CA HIS A 305 7.15 -15.25 3.28
C HIS A 305 6.80 -14.39 4.51
N GLU A 306 7.43 -13.22 4.64
CA GLU A 306 7.01 -12.25 5.64
C GLU A 306 5.58 -11.76 5.35
N ALA A 307 4.92 -11.24 6.39
CA ALA A 307 3.54 -10.77 6.26
C ALA A 307 3.45 -9.60 5.28
N GLU A 308 2.52 -9.70 4.33
CA GLU A 308 2.23 -8.67 3.34
C GLU A 308 0.78 -8.20 3.44
N ASP A 309 0.51 -6.97 3.02
CA ASP A 309 -0.85 -6.50 2.81
C ASP A 309 -1.38 -7.09 1.50
N VAL A 310 -2.49 -7.79 1.58
CA VAL A 310 -3.18 -8.36 0.43
C VAL A 310 -4.49 -7.61 0.21
N GLY A 311 -4.61 -6.95 -0.94
CA GLY A 311 -5.84 -6.34 -1.40
C GLY A 311 -6.64 -7.29 -2.27
N TYR A 312 -7.97 -7.20 -2.19
CA TYR A 312 -8.86 -7.91 -3.10
C TYR A 312 -10.09 -7.07 -3.45
N ILE A 313 -10.56 -7.27 -4.68
CA ILE A 313 -11.75 -6.62 -5.23
C ILE A 313 -12.67 -7.72 -5.72
N ILE A 314 -13.91 -7.74 -5.23
CA ILE A 314 -14.96 -8.67 -5.66
C ILE A 314 -15.95 -7.92 -6.52
N ILE A 315 -16.19 -8.41 -7.73
CA ILE A 315 -17.14 -7.83 -8.69
C ILE A 315 -18.10 -8.94 -9.11
N GLN A 316 -19.41 -8.65 -9.13
CA GLN A 316 -20.38 -9.52 -9.77
C GLN A 316 -20.19 -9.40 -11.29
N GLU A 317 -20.27 -10.53 -12.04
CA GLU A 317 -20.26 -10.51 -13.50
C GLU A 317 -21.30 -9.52 -14.02
N ASP A 318 -20.85 -8.63 -14.92
CA ASP A 318 -21.72 -7.62 -15.55
C ASP A 318 -21.04 -7.06 -16.81
N HIS A 319 -21.87 -6.51 -17.69
CA HIS A 319 -21.46 -5.72 -18.84
C HIS A 319 -22.26 -4.42 -18.82
N ASN A 320 -21.60 -3.27 -18.81
CA ASN A 320 -22.27 -1.98 -18.65
C ASN A 320 -21.41 -0.82 -19.15
N MET A 321 -21.88 0.41 -18.89
CA MET A 321 -21.20 1.67 -19.19
C MET A 321 -20.89 2.43 -17.90
N LEU A 322 -19.69 2.98 -17.78
CA LEU A 322 -19.27 3.89 -16.71
C LEU A 322 -18.74 5.19 -17.34
N ASN A 323 -19.40 6.31 -17.09
CA ASN A 323 -19.04 7.61 -17.68
C ASN A 323 -18.88 7.57 -19.21
N GLY A 324 -19.66 6.72 -19.89
CA GLY A 324 -19.59 6.55 -21.34
C GLY A 324 -18.47 5.61 -21.82
N ILE A 325 -17.75 4.92 -20.92
CA ILE A 325 -16.75 3.90 -21.22
C ILE A 325 -17.40 2.54 -21.02
N GLU A 326 -17.37 1.70 -22.07
CA GLU A 326 -17.87 0.34 -22.02
C GLU A 326 -16.90 -0.53 -21.23
N TRP A 327 -17.45 -1.44 -20.40
CA TRP A 327 -16.68 -2.40 -19.62
C TRP A 327 -17.42 -3.73 -19.47
N GLU A 328 -16.66 -4.81 -19.27
CA GLU A 328 -17.20 -6.13 -18.99
C GLU A 328 -16.32 -6.84 -17.95
N ALA A 329 -16.97 -7.47 -16.97
CA ALA A 329 -16.35 -8.39 -16.02
C ALA A 329 -16.97 -9.77 -16.19
N LYS A 330 -16.12 -10.79 -16.45
CA LYS A 330 -16.60 -12.13 -16.78
C LYS A 330 -15.67 -13.23 -16.33
N GLN A 331 -16.24 -14.37 -15.95
CA GLN A 331 -15.52 -15.61 -15.65
C GLN A 331 -15.40 -16.46 -16.90
N THR A 332 -14.25 -17.12 -17.08
CA THR A 332 -14.07 -18.11 -18.15
C THR A 332 -14.69 -19.46 -17.75
N THR A 333 -14.85 -20.34 -18.71
CA THR A 333 -14.97 -21.76 -18.37
C THR A 333 -13.58 -22.32 -18.05
N ASP A 334 -13.53 -23.50 -17.45
CA ASP A 334 -12.30 -24.25 -17.14
C ASP A 334 -11.61 -24.69 -18.44
N LYS A 335 -10.73 -23.83 -18.96
CA LYS A 335 -10.05 -24.05 -20.24
C LYS A 335 -8.73 -23.28 -20.43
N ILE A 336 -8.40 -22.40 -19.51
CA ILE A 336 -7.21 -21.55 -19.64
C ILE A 336 -6.00 -22.37 -19.20
N GLN A 337 -5.06 -22.61 -20.11
CA GLN A 337 -3.88 -23.42 -19.87
C GLN A 337 -2.59 -22.59 -19.95
N GLY A 338 -1.47 -23.26 -19.68
CA GLY A 338 -0.14 -22.67 -19.66
C GLY A 338 0.34 -22.10 -21.01
N LEU A 339 1.34 -21.26 -20.95
CA LEU A 339 1.93 -20.61 -22.13
C LEU A 339 2.51 -21.60 -23.14
N LEU A 340 2.96 -22.78 -22.72
CA LEU A 340 3.47 -23.81 -23.63
C LEU A 340 2.37 -24.74 -24.15
N ASN A 341 1.11 -24.58 -23.74
CA ASN A 341 -0.03 -25.37 -24.22
C ASN A 341 -0.77 -24.74 -25.41
N SER A 342 -0.14 -23.81 -26.13
CA SER A 342 -0.64 -23.17 -27.34
C SER A 342 -1.72 -22.08 -27.14
N PRO A 343 -1.50 -21.04 -26.31
CA PRO A 343 -2.39 -19.90 -26.20
C PRO A 343 -2.46 -19.08 -27.50
N PRO A 344 -3.47 -18.18 -27.68
CA PRO A 344 -4.41 -17.70 -26.66
C PRO A 344 -5.63 -18.61 -26.47
N TYR A 345 -6.07 -18.68 -25.19
CA TYR A 345 -7.37 -19.30 -24.85
C TYR A 345 -8.43 -18.21 -24.84
N ASN A 346 -9.22 -18.18 -25.92
CA ASN A 346 -10.14 -17.08 -26.18
C ASN A 346 -11.47 -17.21 -25.40
N THR A 347 -11.92 -16.12 -24.77
CA THR A 347 -13.25 -16.00 -24.18
C THR A 347 -13.97 -14.82 -24.83
N SER A 348 -15.13 -15.10 -25.43
CA SER A 348 -15.94 -14.08 -26.10
C SER A 348 -16.57 -13.13 -25.10
N PHE A 349 -16.60 -11.86 -25.42
CA PHE A 349 -17.39 -10.86 -24.73
C PHE A 349 -18.89 -11.10 -24.94
N ASP A 350 -19.71 -10.61 -24.01
CA ASP A 350 -21.17 -10.68 -24.13
C ASP A 350 -21.69 -9.73 -25.22
N GLN A 351 -20.96 -8.62 -25.42
CA GLN A 351 -21.21 -7.67 -26.50
C GLN A 351 -19.91 -7.38 -27.27
N ILE A 352 -20.06 -6.86 -28.48
CA ILE A 352 -18.92 -6.47 -29.30
C ILE A 352 -18.52 -5.04 -28.92
N PHE A 353 -17.28 -4.87 -28.43
CA PHE A 353 -16.72 -3.55 -28.20
C PHE A 353 -16.50 -2.81 -29.54
N PRO A 354 -16.64 -1.47 -29.57
CA PRO A 354 -16.35 -0.68 -30.78
C PRO A 354 -14.91 -0.89 -31.29
N GLU A 355 -13.96 -0.92 -30.37
CA GLU A 355 -12.54 -1.21 -30.60
C GLU A 355 -12.05 -2.22 -29.54
N PRO A 356 -10.90 -2.89 -29.73
CA PRO A 356 -10.33 -3.75 -28.72
C PRO A 356 -10.15 -2.99 -27.40
N PRO A 357 -10.54 -3.56 -26.24
CA PRO A 357 -10.34 -2.91 -24.93
C PRO A 357 -8.88 -2.51 -24.70
N ASN A 358 -8.67 -1.28 -24.25
CA ASN A 358 -7.34 -0.73 -23.99
C ASN A 358 -6.85 -1.03 -22.57
N VAL A 359 -7.73 -1.45 -21.67
CA VAL A 359 -7.38 -1.89 -20.31
C VAL A 359 -8.00 -3.26 -20.09
N ALA A 360 -7.18 -4.25 -19.73
CA ALA A 360 -7.61 -5.62 -19.48
C ALA A 360 -6.83 -6.22 -18.31
N LEU A 361 -7.54 -6.66 -17.28
CA LEU A 361 -6.97 -7.36 -16.13
C LEU A 361 -7.51 -8.79 -16.10
N ALA A 362 -6.66 -9.75 -15.73
CA ALA A 362 -7.04 -11.14 -15.57
C ALA A 362 -6.43 -11.72 -14.29
N PHE A 363 -7.22 -12.54 -13.59
CA PHE A 363 -6.82 -13.22 -12.36
C PHE A 363 -7.37 -14.63 -12.35
N GLN A 364 -6.54 -15.57 -11.92
CA GLN A 364 -6.96 -16.96 -11.73
C GLN A 364 -7.93 -17.04 -10.56
N GLN A 365 -8.99 -17.84 -10.71
CA GLN A 365 -10.07 -17.94 -9.73
C GLN A 365 -10.06 -19.26 -8.95
N GLU A 366 -9.20 -20.17 -9.32
CA GLU A 366 -8.97 -21.46 -8.67
C GLU A 366 -7.50 -21.85 -8.83
N MET A 367 -7.12 -23.04 -8.35
CA MET A 367 -5.75 -23.53 -8.48
C MET A 367 -5.82 -25.05 -8.68
N ASP A 368 -5.97 -25.51 -9.92
CA ASP A 368 -6.00 -26.94 -10.25
C ASP A 368 -4.60 -27.52 -10.29
N GLY A 369 -3.65 -26.78 -10.86
CA GLY A 369 -2.25 -27.12 -10.82
C GLY A 369 -1.69 -27.18 -9.40
N SER A 370 -0.76 -28.10 -9.16
CA SER A 370 -0.14 -28.30 -7.85
C SER A 370 1.05 -27.38 -7.61
N ASP A 371 1.70 -26.95 -8.65
CA ASP A 371 2.93 -26.17 -8.73
C ASP A 371 2.72 -24.65 -8.71
N GLY A 372 1.50 -24.20 -9.01
CA GLY A 372 1.11 -22.80 -8.93
C GLY A 372 1.26 -22.05 -10.24
N SER A 373 0.37 -21.10 -10.44
CA SER A 373 0.32 -20.29 -11.65
C SER A 373 -0.40 -18.98 -11.41
N TRP A 374 -0.49 -18.15 -12.43
CA TRP A 374 -1.29 -16.93 -12.44
C TRP A 374 -1.79 -16.59 -13.83
N ALA A 375 -2.95 -15.97 -13.92
CA ALA A 375 -3.53 -15.55 -15.19
C ALA A 375 -2.73 -14.39 -15.82
N ILE A 376 -2.66 -14.41 -17.16
CA ILE A 376 -2.04 -13.37 -17.96
C ILE A 376 -2.93 -13.01 -19.15
N VAL A 377 -3.05 -11.71 -19.42
CA VAL A 377 -3.71 -11.22 -20.64
C VAL A 377 -2.76 -11.43 -21.81
N TYR A 378 -3.15 -12.28 -22.76
CA TYR A 378 -2.33 -12.64 -23.92
C TYR A 378 -2.61 -11.76 -25.13
N SER A 379 -3.89 -11.50 -25.42
CA SER A 379 -4.33 -10.66 -26.53
C SER A 379 -5.76 -10.16 -26.31
N ALA A 380 -6.13 -9.07 -26.95
CA ALA A 380 -7.49 -8.57 -26.96
C ALA A 380 -7.91 -8.23 -28.39
N SER A 381 -9.18 -8.49 -28.71
CA SER A 381 -9.88 -8.00 -29.89
C SER A 381 -11.19 -7.34 -29.45
N ASN A 382 -11.94 -6.80 -30.39
CA ASN A 382 -13.26 -6.23 -30.06
C ASN A 382 -14.34 -7.27 -29.74
N THR A 383 -14.09 -8.58 -29.92
CA THR A 383 -15.06 -9.65 -29.69
C THR A 383 -14.67 -10.63 -28.60
N GLN A 384 -13.40 -10.64 -28.18
CA GLN A 384 -12.89 -11.65 -27.25
C GLN A 384 -11.59 -11.23 -26.60
N LEU A 385 -11.36 -11.77 -25.40
CA LEU A 385 -10.09 -11.69 -24.68
C LEU A 385 -9.38 -13.04 -24.78
N GLY A 386 -8.11 -13.01 -25.18
CA GLY A 386 -7.22 -14.16 -25.16
C GLY A 386 -6.41 -14.18 -23.86
N LEU A 387 -6.46 -15.29 -23.17
CA LEU A 387 -5.79 -15.50 -21.87
C LEU A 387 -4.79 -16.67 -21.96
N ALA A 388 -3.92 -16.76 -20.96
CA ALA A 388 -3.10 -17.92 -20.65
C ALA A 388 -2.82 -17.93 -19.14
N CYS A 389 -2.39 -19.06 -18.60
CA CYS A 389 -1.71 -19.15 -17.31
C CYS A 389 -0.20 -19.07 -17.52
N ASP A 390 0.49 -18.44 -16.59
CA ASP A 390 1.94 -18.39 -16.54
C ASP A 390 2.42 -19.06 -15.26
N GLU A 391 3.59 -19.66 -15.30
CA GLU A 391 4.23 -20.36 -14.18
C GLU A 391 5.62 -19.82 -13.91
N ASP A 392 6.15 -20.12 -12.74
CA ASP A 392 7.56 -19.90 -12.48
C ASP A 392 8.44 -20.92 -13.23
N GLN A 393 9.73 -20.68 -13.21
CA GLN A 393 10.74 -21.57 -13.80
C GLN A 393 11.84 -21.88 -12.78
N VAL A 394 11.44 -22.10 -11.50
CA VAL A 394 12.38 -22.27 -10.40
C VAL A 394 12.80 -23.71 -10.23
N LYS A 395 11.86 -24.65 -10.18
CA LYS A 395 12.17 -26.09 -10.04
C LYS A 395 12.28 -26.81 -11.36
N ASP A 396 11.54 -26.37 -12.34
CA ASP A 396 11.67 -26.83 -13.72
C ASP A 396 11.69 -25.64 -14.70
N THR A 397 11.66 -25.87 -15.99
CA THR A 397 11.78 -24.83 -17.00
C THR A 397 10.55 -24.73 -17.89
N ASP A 398 9.55 -25.56 -17.67
CA ASP A 398 8.36 -25.52 -18.47
C ASP A 398 7.38 -24.45 -17.97
N ARG A 399 6.39 -24.11 -18.75
CA ARG A 399 5.29 -23.17 -18.47
C ARG A 399 4.00 -23.78 -19.01
N SER A 400 3.92 -25.11 -18.90
CA SER A 400 2.74 -25.87 -19.25
C SER A 400 1.87 -26.05 -18.02
N HIS A 401 0.63 -25.66 -18.08
CA HIS A 401 -0.29 -25.75 -16.95
C HIS A 401 -1.59 -26.45 -17.33
N THR A 402 -2.20 -27.13 -16.38
CA THR A 402 -3.53 -27.70 -16.53
C THR A 402 -4.56 -26.60 -16.80
N THR A 403 -5.82 -26.99 -17.05
CA THR A 403 -6.90 -26.00 -17.22
C THR A 403 -7.21 -25.29 -15.92
N GLU A 404 -7.51 -24.01 -16.01
CA GLU A 404 -7.90 -23.13 -14.90
C GLU A 404 -9.09 -22.25 -15.32
N ILE A 405 -9.89 -21.87 -14.33
CA ILE A 405 -10.90 -20.82 -14.47
C ILE A 405 -10.24 -19.47 -14.13
N CYS A 406 -10.37 -18.52 -15.03
CA CYS A 406 -9.92 -17.14 -14.85
C CYS A 406 -11.10 -16.18 -14.81
N GLY A 407 -10.97 -15.12 -14.06
CA GLY A 407 -11.83 -13.93 -14.09
C GLY A 407 -11.10 -12.78 -14.76
N PHE A 408 -11.79 -12.02 -15.58
CA PHE A 408 -11.23 -10.82 -16.18
C PHE A 408 -12.16 -9.62 -16.03
N ILE A 409 -11.60 -8.42 -16.11
CA ILE A 409 -12.32 -7.18 -16.36
C ILE A 409 -11.62 -6.40 -17.46
N VAL A 410 -12.41 -5.88 -18.39
CA VAL A 410 -11.92 -5.07 -19.50
C VAL A 410 -12.67 -3.75 -19.55
N PHE A 411 -11.97 -2.72 -20.02
CA PHE A 411 -12.53 -1.39 -20.29
C PHE A 411 -12.09 -0.93 -21.67
N GLU A 412 -13.03 -0.35 -22.42
CA GLU A 412 -12.75 0.21 -23.74
C GLU A 412 -11.57 1.19 -23.73
N ASN A 413 -11.56 2.12 -22.76
CA ASN A 413 -10.52 3.12 -22.60
C ASN A 413 -10.15 3.30 -21.12
N PRO A 414 -8.93 3.79 -20.80
CA PRO A 414 -8.61 4.25 -19.45
C PRO A 414 -9.59 5.31 -18.96
N GLY A 415 -9.90 5.29 -17.67
CA GLY A 415 -10.85 6.21 -17.11
C GLY A 415 -11.02 6.13 -15.60
N SER A 416 -12.04 6.82 -15.12
CA SER A 416 -12.40 6.83 -13.71
C SER A 416 -13.89 7.07 -13.50
N TYR A 417 -14.37 6.70 -12.32
CA TYR A 417 -15.75 6.92 -11.88
C TYR A 417 -15.77 7.36 -10.42
N THR A 418 -16.66 8.32 -10.11
CA THR A 418 -16.95 8.77 -8.74
C THR A 418 -18.45 8.93 -8.61
N GLN A 419 -19.02 8.41 -7.49
CA GLN A 419 -20.44 8.55 -7.17
C GLN A 419 -20.61 9.50 -6.00
#